data_774209ccd62b2d7c5ab3ea40da9243b5
#
_entry.id   774209ccd62b2d7c5ab3ea40da9243b5
#
_cell.length_a   1.000
_cell.length_b   1.000
_cell.length_c   1.000
_cell.angle_alpha   90.00
_cell.angle_beta   90.00
_cell.angle_gamma   90.00
#
_symmetry.space_group_name_H-M   'P 1'
#
loop_
_entity.id
_entity.type
_entity.pdbx_description
1 polymer ?
#
loop_
_entity_poly.entity_id
_entity_poly.type
_entity_poly.pdbx_seq_one_letter_code
_entity_poly.pdbx_strand_id
1 'polypeptide(L)'
;MKTIIAGSRNETRWSSLIRAITGSKFPITEVVSGCAKGPDQAGQEWAEINGLPVCPFPADWKRYGRAAGRQRNLQMAVYAEALIAVWDGKSPGTRHMIETATRMGLKVFVYRTDLEH
;
A
#
# COMPACT_ATOMS: atom_id res chain seq x y z
N MET A 1 -5.97 5.14 12.35
CA MET A 1 -4.70 4.52 11.95
C MET A 1 -4.17 5.14 10.67
N LYS A 2 -2.92 5.49 10.66
CA LYS A 2 -2.19 5.82 9.43
C LYS A 2 -1.94 4.52 8.67
N THR A 3 -2.57 4.35 7.52
CA THR A 3 -2.60 3.07 6.82
C THR A 3 -1.99 3.19 5.42
N ILE A 4 -0.97 2.37 5.15
CA ILE A 4 -0.41 2.26 3.81
C ILE A 4 -1.39 1.46 2.95
N ILE A 5 -1.69 1.97 1.76
CA ILE A 5 -2.41 1.20 0.75
C ILE A 5 -1.44 1.01 -0.41
N ALA A 6 -1.05 -0.23 -0.65
CA ALA A 6 -0.05 -0.58 -1.64
C ALA A 6 -0.47 -1.85 -2.39
N GLY A 7 0.19 -2.13 -3.50
CA GLY A 7 -0.10 -3.36 -4.22
C GLY A 7 0.55 -3.44 -5.58
N SER A 8 0.21 -4.52 -6.28
CA SER A 8 0.75 -4.84 -7.59
C SER A 8 0.28 -3.84 -8.65
N ARG A 9 1.20 -3.33 -9.47
CA ARG A 9 0.91 -2.28 -10.46
C ARG A 9 -0.21 -2.65 -11.44
N ASN A 10 -0.38 -3.94 -11.70
CA ASN A 10 -1.39 -4.43 -12.63
C ASN A 10 -2.77 -4.58 -11.99
N GLU A 11 -2.88 -4.35 -10.69
CA GLU A 11 -4.15 -4.45 -9.98
C GLU A 11 -4.87 -3.11 -10.03
N THR A 12 -5.71 -2.92 -11.03
CA THR A 12 -6.40 -1.66 -11.28
C THR A 12 -7.89 -1.71 -10.93
N ARG A 13 -8.40 -2.86 -10.47
CA ARG A 13 -9.82 -3.02 -10.17
C ARG A 13 -10.18 -2.34 -8.86
N TRP A 14 -11.09 -1.40 -8.96
CA TRP A 14 -11.63 -0.70 -7.80
C TRP A 14 -12.28 -1.67 -6.80
N SER A 15 -12.97 -2.69 -7.30
CA SER A 15 -13.63 -3.68 -6.44
C SER A 15 -12.64 -4.44 -5.55
N SER A 16 -11.46 -4.77 -6.05
CA SER A 16 -10.43 -5.44 -5.25
C SER A 16 -9.93 -4.53 -4.13
N LEU A 17 -9.73 -3.25 -4.44
CA LEU A 17 -9.33 -2.27 -3.43
C LEU A 17 -10.39 -2.16 -2.33
N ILE A 18 -11.66 -2.02 -2.70
CA ILE A 18 -12.75 -1.87 -1.73
C ILE A 18 -12.88 -3.12 -0.86
N ARG A 19 -12.74 -4.31 -1.44
CA ARG A 19 -12.76 -5.56 -0.68
C ARG A 19 -11.60 -5.63 0.31
N ALA A 20 -10.41 -5.18 -0.09
CA ALA A 20 -9.25 -5.17 0.79
C ALA A 20 -9.45 -4.21 1.96
N ILE A 21 -9.93 -3.00 1.69
CA ILE A 21 -10.18 -1.99 2.72
C ILE A 21 -11.25 -2.49 3.70
N THR A 22 -12.37 -2.98 3.18
CA THR A 22 -13.47 -3.50 4.01
C THR A 22 -13.02 -4.71 4.82
N GLY A 23 -12.28 -5.63 4.19
CA GLY A 23 -11.82 -6.85 4.84
C GLY A 23 -10.81 -6.59 5.96
N SER A 24 -10.02 -5.54 5.85
CA SER A 24 -9.03 -5.20 6.88
C SER A 24 -9.67 -4.79 8.20
N LYS A 25 -10.81 -4.14 8.13
CA LYS A 25 -11.52 -3.53 9.28
C LYS A 25 -10.67 -2.49 10.01
N PHE A 26 -9.64 -1.97 9.38
CA PHE A 26 -8.79 -0.94 10.01
C PHE A 26 -9.54 0.40 10.09
N PRO A 27 -9.46 1.10 11.24
CA PRO A 27 -10.01 2.45 11.37
C PRO A 27 -9.08 3.46 10.72
N ILE A 28 -9.15 3.58 9.40
CA ILE A 28 -8.25 4.41 8.61
C ILE A 28 -8.53 5.88 8.84
N THR A 29 -7.52 6.65 9.26
CA THR A 29 -7.61 8.10 9.45
C THR A 29 -6.74 8.87 8.47
N GLU A 30 -5.77 8.22 7.86
CA GLU A 30 -4.87 8.81 6.88
C GLU A 30 -4.37 7.70 5.96
N VAL A 31 -4.32 7.97 4.67
CA VAL A 31 -3.77 7.03 3.69
C VAL A 31 -2.33 7.40 3.38
N VAL A 32 -1.43 6.42 3.50
CA VAL A 32 0.00 6.57 3.19
C VAL A 32 0.23 5.90 1.84
N SER A 33 0.78 6.63 0.87
CA SER A 33 0.88 6.17 -0.51
C SER A 33 2.30 6.25 -1.05
N GLY A 34 2.74 5.19 -1.71
CA GLY A 34 4.01 5.18 -2.44
C GLY A 34 3.95 5.82 -3.82
N CYS A 35 2.79 6.31 -4.23
CA CYS A 35 2.59 7.03 -5.49
C CYS A 35 2.83 6.20 -6.75
N ALA A 36 2.85 4.88 -6.64
CA ALA A 36 2.98 3.99 -7.79
C ALA A 36 1.61 3.80 -8.48
N LYS A 37 1.62 3.18 -9.64
CA LYS A 37 0.38 2.82 -10.35
C LYS A 37 -0.37 1.71 -9.60
N GLY A 38 -1.66 1.57 -9.90
CA GLY A 38 -2.51 0.52 -9.34
C GLY A 38 -3.05 0.90 -7.96
N PRO A 39 -2.98 0.01 -6.97
CA PRO A 39 -3.58 0.23 -5.64
C PRO A 39 -3.10 1.49 -4.93
N ASP A 40 -1.85 1.92 -5.14
CA ASP A 40 -1.35 3.16 -4.57
C ASP A 40 -2.21 4.36 -5.00
N GLN A 41 -2.44 4.51 -6.31
CA GLN A 41 -3.26 5.59 -6.86
C GLN A 41 -4.73 5.43 -6.48
N ALA A 42 -5.25 4.23 -6.58
CA ALA A 42 -6.64 3.95 -6.21
C ALA A 42 -6.88 4.25 -4.72
N GLY A 43 -5.91 3.96 -3.86
CA GLY A 43 -5.96 4.30 -2.45
C GLY A 43 -6.03 5.81 -2.21
N GLN A 44 -5.30 6.60 -3.00
CA GLN A 44 -5.38 8.06 -2.92
C GLN A 44 -6.77 8.56 -3.33
N GLU A 45 -7.34 8.02 -4.41
CA GLU A 45 -8.69 8.36 -4.85
C GLU A 45 -9.73 8.00 -3.78
N TRP A 46 -9.60 6.83 -3.19
CA TRP A 46 -10.48 6.39 -2.11
C TRP A 46 -10.42 7.37 -0.93
N ALA A 47 -9.21 7.81 -0.56
CA ALA A 47 -9.03 8.77 0.52
C ALA A 47 -9.72 10.10 0.21
N GLU A 48 -9.57 10.60 -1.02
CA GLU A 48 -10.23 11.83 -1.45
C GLU A 48 -11.76 11.73 -1.36
N ILE A 49 -12.31 10.63 -1.84
CA ILE A 49 -13.76 10.38 -1.79
C ILE A 49 -14.26 10.37 -0.34
N ASN A 50 -13.47 9.85 0.58
CA ASN A 50 -13.84 9.73 1.98
C ASN A 50 -13.37 10.89 2.87
N GLY A 51 -12.82 11.93 2.26
CA GLY A 51 -12.38 13.11 3.01
C GLY A 51 -11.20 12.89 3.92
N LEU A 52 -10.35 11.92 3.60
CA LEU A 52 -9.18 11.59 4.41
C LEU A 52 -7.90 12.19 3.80
N PRO A 53 -6.94 12.61 4.65
CA PRO A 53 -5.66 13.10 4.15
C PRO A 53 -4.82 11.98 3.55
N VAL A 54 -3.97 12.34 2.61
CA VAL A 54 -3.00 11.44 1.98
C VAL A 54 -1.60 11.94 2.29
N CYS A 55 -0.74 11.05 2.75
CA CYS A 55 0.67 11.33 2.93
C CYS A 55 1.47 10.58 1.85
N PRO A 56 2.00 11.28 0.83
CA PRO A 56 2.72 10.63 -0.27
C PRO A 56 4.18 10.40 0.07
N PHE A 57 4.69 9.25 -0.37
CA PHE A 57 6.11 8.90 -0.28
C PHE A 57 6.59 8.48 -1.67
N PRO A 58 6.84 9.43 -2.58
CA PRO A 58 7.35 9.05 -3.90
C PRO A 58 8.75 8.50 -3.80
N ALA A 59 9.05 7.47 -4.62
CA ALA A 59 10.39 6.90 -4.65
C ALA A 59 11.37 7.87 -5.30
N ASP A 60 12.53 8.08 -4.67
CA ASP A 60 13.57 8.98 -5.17
C ASP A 60 14.57 8.20 -6.01
N TRP A 61 14.21 7.98 -7.27
CA TRP A 61 15.04 7.22 -8.21
C TRP A 61 16.37 7.88 -8.51
N LYS A 62 16.43 9.21 -8.47
CA LYS A 62 17.68 9.95 -8.71
C LYS A 62 18.68 9.71 -7.61
N ARG A 63 18.23 9.67 -6.36
CA ARG A 63 19.09 9.51 -5.19
C ARG A 63 19.48 8.06 -4.94
N TYR A 64 18.53 7.13 -5.06
CA TYR A 64 18.74 5.75 -4.63
C TYR A 64 18.79 4.74 -5.77
N GLY A 65 18.53 5.17 -7.01
CA GLY A 65 18.56 4.26 -8.15
C GLY A 65 17.62 3.08 -7.94
N ARG A 66 18.14 1.87 -8.14
CA ARG A 66 17.34 0.63 -8.00
C ARG A 66 16.82 0.40 -6.58
N ALA A 67 17.45 0.99 -5.58
CA ALA A 67 17.04 0.84 -4.19
C ALA A 67 15.88 1.79 -3.80
N ALA A 68 15.47 2.68 -4.69
CA ALA A 68 14.50 3.73 -4.36
C ALA A 68 13.17 3.17 -3.85
N GLY A 69 12.66 2.10 -4.48
CA GLY A 69 11.40 1.48 -4.05
C GLY A 69 11.51 0.88 -2.65
N ARG A 70 12.61 0.23 -2.33
CA ARG A 70 12.85 -0.35 -1.00
C ARG A 70 13.02 0.71 0.07
N GLN A 71 13.73 1.80 -0.25
CA GLN A 71 13.91 2.92 0.66
C GLN A 71 12.56 3.59 0.96
N ARG A 72 11.74 3.80 -0.07
CA ARG A 72 10.41 4.37 0.08
C ARG A 72 9.52 3.46 0.95
N ASN A 73 9.57 2.13 0.74
CA ASN A 73 8.80 1.18 1.54
C ASN A 73 9.19 1.26 3.02
N LEU A 74 10.48 1.35 3.31
CA LEU A 74 10.96 1.50 4.68
C LEU A 74 10.46 2.81 5.30
N GLN A 75 10.53 3.91 4.56
CA GLN A 75 10.06 5.22 5.03
C GLN A 75 8.58 5.17 5.39
N MET A 76 7.76 4.52 4.56
CA MET A 76 6.34 4.36 4.83
C MET A 76 6.09 3.52 6.07
N ALA A 77 6.84 2.42 6.24
CA ALA A 77 6.69 1.53 7.39
C ALA A 77 7.08 2.21 8.70
N VAL A 78 8.05 3.12 8.67
CA VAL A 78 8.42 3.92 9.85
C VAL A 78 7.31 4.89 10.23
N TYR A 79 6.63 5.47 9.25
CA TYR A 79 5.61 6.49 9.46
C TYR A 79 4.25 5.91 9.83
N ALA A 80 3.85 4.81 9.20
CA ALA A 80 2.51 4.26 9.30
C ALA A 80 2.33 3.27 10.45
N GLU A 81 1.06 2.92 10.70
CA GLU A 81 0.68 1.97 11.75
C GLU A 81 0.15 0.66 11.18
N ALA A 82 -0.29 0.69 9.92
CA ALA A 82 -0.91 -0.47 9.26
C ALA A 82 -0.62 -0.49 7.77
N LEU A 83 -0.76 -1.68 7.18
CA LEU A 83 -0.63 -1.89 5.74
C LEU A 83 -1.81 -2.69 5.22
N ILE A 84 -2.41 -2.21 4.14
CA ILE A 84 -3.33 -2.98 3.30
C ILE A 84 -2.59 -3.20 1.98
N ALA A 85 -2.32 -4.46 1.65
CA ALA A 85 -1.64 -4.84 0.41
C ALA A 85 -2.60 -5.59 -0.51
N VAL A 86 -2.76 -5.06 -1.74
CA VAL A 86 -3.56 -5.70 -2.79
C VAL A 86 -2.56 -6.38 -3.72
N TRP A 87 -2.37 -7.69 -3.55
CA TRP A 87 -1.21 -8.40 -4.09
C TRP A 87 -1.61 -9.55 -5.01
N ASP A 88 -0.90 -9.66 -6.13
CA ASP A 88 -1.09 -10.75 -7.10
C ASP A 88 -0.36 -12.05 -6.71
N GLY A 89 0.32 -12.07 -5.58
CA GLY A 89 1.09 -13.21 -5.11
C GLY A 89 2.48 -13.33 -5.73
N LYS A 90 2.85 -12.43 -6.64
CA LYS A 90 4.09 -12.53 -7.42
C LYS A 90 4.95 -11.27 -7.37
N SER A 91 4.34 -10.10 -7.38
CA SER A 91 5.06 -8.82 -7.49
C SER A 91 6.06 -8.63 -6.36
N PRO A 92 7.36 -8.51 -6.66
CA PRO A 92 8.39 -8.48 -5.62
C PRO A 92 8.38 -7.20 -4.79
N GLY A 93 7.99 -6.07 -5.38
CA GLY A 93 7.89 -4.80 -4.65
C GLY A 93 6.83 -4.86 -3.55
N THR A 94 5.69 -5.45 -3.85
CA THR A 94 4.62 -5.65 -2.87
C THR A 94 5.03 -6.65 -1.80
N ARG A 95 5.71 -7.73 -2.18
CA ARG A 95 6.26 -8.69 -1.22
C ARG A 95 7.20 -7.98 -0.24
N HIS A 96 8.09 -7.16 -0.76
CA HIS A 96 9.03 -6.40 0.07
C HIS A 96 8.28 -5.48 1.06
N MET A 97 7.22 -4.81 0.59
CA MET A 97 6.41 -3.96 1.46
C MET A 97 5.77 -4.76 2.59
N ILE A 98 5.20 -5.93 2.26
CA ILE A 98 4.58 -6.81 3.25
C ILE A 98 5.60 -7.27 4.29
N GLU A 99 6.76 -7.74 3.83
CA GLU A 99 7.83 -8.20 4.72
C GLU A 99 8.34 -7.08 5.61
N THR A 100 8.55 -5.89 5.04
CA THR A 100 9.05 -4.73 5.78
C THR A 100 8.04 -4.30 6.85
N ALA A 101 6.77 -4.17 6.49
CA ALA A 101 5.73 -3.78 7.43
C ALA A 101 5.58 -4.80 8.56
N THR A 102 5.60 -6.08 8.23
CA THR A 102 5.51 -7.17 9.21
C THR A 102 6.69 -7.12 10.19
N ARG A 103 7.91 -6.98 9.67
CA ARG A 103 9.12 -6.90 10.48
C ARG A 103 9.11 -5.71 11.43
N MET A 104 8.53 -4.60 10.97
CA MET A 104 8.45 -3.37 11.78
C MET A 104 7.27 -3.33 12.74
N GLY A 105 6.47 -4.40 12.78
CA GLY A 105 5.38 -4.52 13.76
C GLY A 105 4.08 -3.83 13.36
N LEU A 106 3.91 -3.45 12.09
CA LEU A 106 2.64 -2.90 11.63
C LEU A 106 1.56 -3.97 11.62
N LYS A 107 0.31 -3.56 11.69
CA LYS A 107 -0.82 -4.43 11.39
C LYS A 107 -0.91 -4.60 9.88
N VAL A 108 -0.92 -5.84 9.41
CA VAL A 108 -0.86 -6.12 7.96
C VAL A 108 -2.08 -6.92 7.53
N PHE A 109 -2.75 -6.45 6.50
CA PHE A 109 -3.82 -7.17 5.82
C PHE A 109 -3.46 -7.34 4.36
N VAL A 110 -3.38 -8.58 3.89
CA VAL A 110 -3.06 -8.90 2.51
C VAL A 110 -4.29 -9.44 1.80
N TYR A 111 -4.68 -8.76 0.71
CA TYR A 111 -5.74 -9.22 -0.17
C TYR A 111 -5.12 -9.83 -1.42
N ARG A 112 -5.29 -11.14 -1.61
CA ARG A 112 -4.69 -11.88 -2.72
C ARG A 112 -5.62 -11.88 -3.92
N THR A 113 -5.26 -11.11 -4.95
CA THR A 113 -6.06 -11.01 -6.17
C THR A 113 -5.99 -12.27 -7.04
N ASP A 114 -4.91 -13.03 -6.94
CA ASP A 114 -4.77 -14.31 -7.63
C ASP A 114 -5.70 -15.40 -7.10
N LEU A 115 -6.28 -15.18 -5.93
CA LEU A 115 -7.23 -16.11 -5.30
C LEU A 115 -8.69 -15.67 -5.50
N GLU A 116 -8.93 -14.57 -6.19
CA GLU A 116 -10.30 -14.11 -6.49
C GLU A 116 -10.96 -15.01 -7.53
N HIS A 117 -12.26 -15.17 -7.41
CA HIS A 117 -13.08 -15.96 -8.34
C HIS A 117 -14.10 -15.09 -9.04
#